data_d36aa5c836f3bf076b948147153ae351
#
_entry.id   d36aa5c836f3bf076b948147153ae351
#
_cell.length_a   1.000
_cell.length_b   1.000
_cell.length_c   1.000
_cell.angle_alpha   90.00
_cell.angle_beta   90.00
_cell.angle_gamma   90.00
#
_symmetry.space_group_name_H-M   'P 1'
#
loop_
_entity.id
_entity.type
_entity.pdbx_description
1 polymer ?
#
loop_
_entity_poly.entity_id
_entity_poly.type
_entity_poly.pdbx_seq_one_letter_code
_entity_poly.pdbx_strand_id
1 'polypeptide(L)'
;MNIVDPAVIQFANDNFYLAFNSRDIVQMRDLWAVDCPCVCIHPGWAPLLGRDEILESWDNIFNRQEPGVQIVCHSPRVLSQGDLFSVICYEQLPAGWLVATNNFVIEAGNVRIVHHQASQCMPPPEPEECPPVVQ
;
A
#
# COMPACT_ATOMS: atom_id res chain seq x y z
N MET A 1 15.25 1.60 -22.65
CA MET A 1 15.05 1.57 -21.20
C MET A 1 13.81 2.39 -20.88
N ASN A 2 12.77 1.75 -20.38
CA ASN A 2 11.54 2.45 -20.07
C ASN A 2 11.66 3.12 -18.72
N ILE A 3 11.57 4.44 -18.72
CA ILE A 3 11.53 5.20 -17.48
C ILE A 3 10.07 5.22 -17.02
N VAL A 4 9.83 4.68 -15.84
CA VAL A 4 8.49 4.70 -15.26
C VAL A 4 8.31 6.01 -14.49
N ASP A 5 7.24 6.73 -14.82
CA ASP A 5 6.89 7.95 -14.10
C ASP A 5 6.50 7.60 -12.67
N PRO A 6 7.13 8.20 -11.65
CA PRO A 6 6.76 7.96 -10.26
C PRO A 6 5.27 8.19 -9.98
N ALA A 7 4.62 9.06 -10.72
CA ALA A 7 3.18 9.30 -10.56
C ALA A 7 2.35 8.06 -10.84
N VAL A 8 2.80 7.18 -11.73
CA VAL A 8 2.10 5.92 -12.04
C VAL A 8 2.16 4.97 -10.84
N ILE A 9 3.31 4.93 -10.17
CA ILE A 9 3.50 4.12 -8.97
C ILE A 9 2.68 4.70 -7.81
N GLN A 10 2.72 6.01 -7.64
CA GLN A 10 1.93 6.67 -6.60
C GLN A 10 0.43 6.44 -6.81
N PHE A 11 -0.04 6.47 -8.05
CA PHE A 11 -1.42 6.17 -8.37
C PHE A 11 -1.82 4.75 -7.95
N ALA A 12 -0.94 3.77 -8.19
CA ALA A 12 -1.18 2.40 -7.73
C ALA A 12 -1.23 2.32 -6.20
N ASN A 13 -0.37 3.06 -5.53
CA ASN A 13 -0.40 3.15 -4.06
C ASN A 13 -1.72 3.77 -3.56
N ASP A 14 -2.18 4.82 -4.20
CA ASP A 14 -3.47 5.44 -3.87
C ASP A 14 -4.63 4.44 -4.06
N ASN A 15 -4.58 3.65 -5.12
CA ASN A 15 -5.60 2.63 -5.39
C ASN A 15 -5.61 1.53 -4.33
N PHE A 16 -4.45 1.19 -3.76
CA PHE A 16 -4.37 0.22 -2.67
C PHE A 16 -5.17 0.72 -1.45
N TYR A 17 -4.99 1.98 -1.07
CA TYR A 17 -5.74 2.54 0.06
C TYR A 17 -7.21 2.76 -0.27
N LEU A 18 -7.52 3.09 -1.51
CA LEU A 18 -8.91 3.19 -1.95
C LEU A 18 -9.62 1.84 -1.86
N ALA A 19 -8.96 0.76 -2.30
CA ALA A 19 -9.50 -0.58 -2.20
C ALA A 19 -9.74 -0.99 -0.73
N PHE A 20 -8.79 -0.66 0.14
CA PHE A 20 -8.93 -0.90 1.57
C PHE A 20 -10.12 -0.12 2.14
N ASN A 21 -10.17 1.17 1.89
CA ASN A 21 -11.20 2.05 2.47
C ASN A 21 -12.60 1.75 1.94
N SER A 22 -12.72 1.29 0.70
CA SER A 22 -14.00 0.87 0.13
C SER A 22 -14.34 -0.60 0.40
N ARG A 23 -13.42 -1.35 1.00
CA ARG A 23 -13.59 -2.79 1.27
C ARG A 23 -13.91 -3.55 0.00
N ASP A 24 -13.23 -3.22 -1.07
CA ASP A 24 -13.48 -3.80 -2.39
C ASP A 24 -12.46 -4.90 -2.66
N ILE A 25 -12.89 -6.15 -2.45
CA ILE A 25 -11.99 -7.30 -2.62
C ILE A 25 -11.63 -7.51 -4.11
N VAL A 26 -12.50 -7.15 -5.02
CA VAL A 26 -12.21 -7.29 -6.46
C VAL A 26 -11.09 -6.32 -6.84
N GLN A 27 -11.19 -5.07 -6.40
CA GLN A 27 -10.16 -4.07 -6.65
C GLN A 27 -8.84 -4.47 -5.97
N MET A 28 -8.90 -4.94 -4.74
CA MET A 28 -7.71 -5.40 -4.02
C MET A 28 -7.04 -6.57 -4.75
N ARG A 29 -7.84 -7.52 -5.25
CA ARG A 29 -7.32 -8.66 -6.02
C ARG A 29 -6.55 -8.21 -7.25
N ASP A 30 -7.07 -7.22 -7.94
CA ASP A 30 -6.45 -6.72 -9.18
C ASP A 30 -5.15 -5.97 -8.93
N LEU A 31 -4.90 -5.54 -7.71
CA LEU A 31 -3.68 -4.81 -7.35
C LEU A 31 -2.49 -5.72 -7.08
N TRP A 32 -2.72 -6.96 -6.66
CA TRP A 32 -1.64 -7.87 -6.29
C TRP A 32 -1.08 -8.60 -7.52
N ALA A 33 0.23 -8.84 -7.52
CA ALA A 33 0.90 -9.54 -8.60
C ALA A 33 0.40 -10.96 -8.72
N VAL A 34 0.37 -11.48 -9.95
CA VAL A 34 -0.05 -12.84 -10.26
C VAL A 34 1.15 -13.76 -10.38
N ASP A 35 2.18 -13.32 -11.12
CA ASP A 35 3.34 -14.17 -11.42
C ASP A 35 4.49 -13.96 -10.44
N CYS A 36 4.65 -12.75 -9.93
CA CYS A 36 5.71 -12.44 -8.99
C CYS A 36 5.31 -12.88 -7.57
N PRO A 37 6.21 -13.49 -6.79
CA PRO A 37 5.91 -13.85 -5.41
C PRO A 37 5.49 -12.63 -4.58
N CYS A 38 4.49 -12.80 -3.74
CA CYS A 38 3.92 -11.74 -2.92
C CYS A 38 4.10 -12.01 -1.43
N VAL A 39 4.28 -10.94 -0.66
CA VAL A 39 4.35 -10.97 0.80
C VAL A 39 3.44 -9.88 1.37
N CYS A 40 2.70 -10.22 2.41
CA CYS A 40 1.92 -9.24 3.16
C CYS A 40 2.10 -9.49 4.65
N ILE A 41 2.46 -8.43 5.37
CA ILE A 41 2.61 -8.51 6.83
C ILE A 41 1.73 -7.42 7.42
N HIS A 42 0.55 -7.81 7.90
CA HIS A 42 -0.33 -6.89 8.60
C HIS A 42 0.28 -6.52 9.95
N PRO A 43 -0.05 -5.34 10.51
CA PRO A 43 0.52 -4.93 11.79
C PRO A 43 0.31 -5.99 12.88
N GLY A 44 1.41 -6.49 13.43
CA GLY A 44 1.37 -7.51 14.48
C GLY A 44 1.18 -8.95 14.00
N TRP A 45 1.04 -9.17 12.69
CA TRP A 45 0.85 -10.51 12.14
C TRP A 45 2.17 -11.15 11.73
N ALA A 46 2.16 -12.48 11.65
CA ALA A 46 3.20 -13.22 10.95
C ALA A 46 3.09 -12.98 9.44
N PRO A 47 4.18 -13.17 8.69
CA PRO A 47 4.13 -12.98 7.25
C PRO A 47 3.14 -13.92 6.55
N LEU A 48 2.37 -13.36 5.63
CA LEU A 48 1.55 -14.11 4.69
C LEU A 48 2.30 -14.20 3.38
N LEU A 49 2.46 -15.41 2.87
CA LEU A 49 3.25 -15.68 1.69
C LEU A 49 2.34 -16.22 0.59
N GLY A 50 2.38 -15.55 -0.56
CA GLY A 50 1.61 -15.97 -1.72
C GLY A 50 0.28 -15.26 -1.85
N ARG A 51 -0.11 -15.07 -3.09
CA ARG A 51 -1.28 -14.28 -3.48
C ARG A 51 -2.58 -14.77 -2.85
N ASP A 52 -2.82 -16.08 -2.88
CA ASP A 52 -4.10 -16.63 -2.40
C ASP A 52 -4.28 -16.41 -0.90
N GLU A 53 -3.23 -16.64 -0.12
CA GLU A 53 -3.26 -16.44 1.33
C GLU A 53 -3.46 -14.97 1.68
N ILE A 54 -2.81 -14.09 0.93
CA ILE A 54 -2.91 -12.64 1.12
C ILE A 54 -4.33 -12.16 0.82
N LEU A 55 -4.90 -12.59 -0.30
CA LEU A 55 -6.25 -12.17 -0.68
C LEU A 55 -7.31 -12.73 0.27
N GLU A 56 -7.12 -13.94 0.79
CA GLU A 56 -8.00 -14.49 1.81
C GLU A 56 -7.97 -13.62 3.07
N SER A 57 -6.79 -13.14 3.47
CA SER A 57 -6.67 -12.27 4.64
C SER A 57 -7.41 -10.94 4.43
N TRP A 58 -7.28 -10.34 3.25
CA TRP A 58 -7.99 -9.10 2.94
C TRP A 58 -9.50 -9.30 2.93
N ASP A 59 -9.95 -10.41 2.35
CA ASP A 59 -11.39 -10.73 2.32
C ASP A 59 -11.94 -10.87 3.73
N ASN A 60 -11.22 -11.56 4.61
CA ASN A 60 -11.61 -11.70 6.01
C ASN A 60 -11.64 -10.36 6.74
N ILE A 61 -10.66 -9.50 6.49
CA ILE A 61 -10.63 -8.15 7.09
C ILE A 61 -11.83 -7.32 6.61
N PHE A 62 -12.14 -7.38 5.32
CA PHE A 62 -13.23 -6.61 4.74
C PHE A 62 -14.62 -7.09 5.19
N ASN A 63 -14.74 -8.38 5.54
CA ASN A 63 -16.01 -8.98 5.95
C ASN A 63 -16.29 -8.87 7.44
N ARG A 64 -15.44 -8.18 8.20
CA ARG A 64 -15.71 -7.94 9.62
C ARG A 64 -16.98 -7.11 9.78
N GLN A 65 -17.79 -7.47 10.79
CA GLN A 65 -19.07 -6.80 11.04
C GLN A 65 -18.93 -5.40 11.62
N GLU A 66 -17.77 -5.09 12.19
CA GLU A 66 -17.51 -3.77 12.75
C GLU A 66 -17.34 -2.73 11.63
N PRO A 67 -17.73 -1.46 11.88
CA PRO A 67 -17.48 -0.41 10.93
C PRO A 67 -16.01 -0.41 10.51
N GLY A 68 -15.78 -0.36 9.22
CA GLY A 68 -14.42 -0.43 8.71
C GLY A 68 -13.58 0.74 9.18
N VAL A 69 -12.37 0.39 9.59
CA VAL A 69 -11.36 1.40 9.88
C VAL A 69 -10.94 2.02 8.55
N GLN A 70 -10.93 3.35 8.50
CA GLN A 70 -10.43 4.08 7.35
C GLN A 70 -8.97 4.41 7.58
N ILE A 71 -8.16 4.31 6.53
CA ILE A 71 -6.75 4.68 6.55
C ILE A 71 -6.56 5.92 5.69
N VAL A 72 -5.93 6.93 6.24
CA VAL A 72 -5.49 8.09 5.46
C VAL A 72 -4.00 7.94 5.21
N CYS A 73 -3.62 7.89 3.93
CA CYS A 73 -2.23 7.79 3.53
C CYS A 73 -1.61 9.19 3.50
N HIS A 74 -0.47 9.35 4.17
CA HIS A 74 0.25 10.63 4.23
C HIS A 74 1.66 10.48 3.69
N SER A 75 2.09 11.51 2.96
CA SER A 75 3.49 11.70 2.55
C SER A 75 4.10 10.50 1.81
N PRO A 76 3.44 9.97 0.79
CA PRO A 76 4.01 8.86 0.03
C PRO A 76 5.27 9.30 -0.71
N ARG A 77 6.31 8.48 -0.63
CA ARG A 77 7.57 8.68 -1.35
C ARG A 77 7.84 7.47 -2.20
N VAL A 78 8.08 7.70 -3.48
CA VAL A 78 8.38 6.64 -4.44
C VAL A 78 9.89 6.55 -4.62
N LEU A 79 10.41 5.34 -4.42
CA LEU A 79 11.83 5.03 -4.61
C LEU A 79 11.96 4.01 -5.73
N SER A 80 12.68 4.36 -6.79
CA SER A 80 12.96 3.44 -7.88
C SER A 80 14.21 2.62 -7.55
N GLN A 81 14.08 1.31 -7.56
CA GLN A 81 15.16 0.39 -7.22
C GLN A 81 15.31 -0.66 -8.33
N GLY A 82 15.61 -0.19 -9.55
CA GLY A 82 15.66 -1.06 -10.72
C GLY A 82 14.25 -1.42 -11.17
N ASP A 83 13.92 -2.71 -11.17
CA ASP A 83 12.60 -3.18 -11.56
C ASP A 83 11.61 -3.18 -10.39
N LEU A 84 12.05 -2.81 -9.21
CA LEU A 84 11.23 -2.73 -8.01
C LEU A 84 11.03 -1.26 -7.65
N PHE A 85 9.79 -0.92 -7.32
CA PHE A 85 9.44 0.43 -6.85
C PHE A 85 8.90 0.33 -5.44
N SER A 86 9.52 1.07 -4.53
CA SER A 86 9.07 1.09 -3.14
C SER A 86 8.35 2.40 -2.85
N VAL A 87 7.19 2.30 -2.21
CA VAL A 87 6.50 3.49 -1.69
C VAL A 87 6.53 3.40 -0.17
N ILE A 88 7.10 4.41 0.45
CA ILE A 88 7.09 4.56 1.91
C ILE A 88 6.06 5.64 2.24
N CYS A 89 5.13 5.35 3.13
CA CYS A 89 4.12 6.32 3.52
C CYS A 89 3.69 6.10 4.96
N TYR A 90 3.05 7.10 5.53
CA TYR A 90 2.40 6.96 6.83
C TYR A 90 0.94 6.58 6.62
N GLU A 91 0.44 5.73 7.51
CA GLU A 91 -0.96 5.36 7.54
C GLU A 91 -1.56 5.90 8.83
N GLN A 92 -2.50 6.82 8.70
CA GLN A 92 -3.21 7.35 9.86
C GLN A 92 -4.50 6.57 10.06
N LEU A 93 -4.65 6.03 11.28
CA LEU A 93 -5.85 5.35 11.73
C LEU A 93 -6.43 6.11 12.93
N PRO A 94 -7.70 5.86 13.30
CA PRO A 94 -8.26 6.47 14.50
C PRO A 94 -7.44 6.18 15.77
N ALA A 95 -6.82 5.01 15.85
CA ALA A 95 -6.06 4.59 17.02
C ALA A 95 -4.61 5.08 17.04
N GLY A 96 -4.09 5.60 15.93
CA GLY A 96 -2.71 6.06 15.86
C GLY A 96 -2.08 5.97 14.48
N TRP A 97 -0.77 5.88 14.43
CA TRP A 97 0.00 5.96 13.21
C TRP A 97 0.74 4.66 12.92
N LEU A 98 0.78 4.31 11.65
CA LEU A 98 1.65 3.25 11.13
C LEU A 98 2.57 3.85 10.07
N VAL A 99 3.70 3.20 9.85
CA VAL A 99 4.53 3.44 8.68
C VAL A 99 4.46 2.20 7.81
N ALA A 100 4.26 2.40 6.51
CA ALA A 100 4.10 1.32 5.57
C ALA A 100 5.15 1.35 4.48
N THR A 101 5.54 0.16 4.04
CA THR A 101 6.30 -0.04 2.81
C THR A 101 5.44 -0.86 1.87
N ASN A 102 5.20 -0.29 0.68
CA ASN A 102 4.47 -0.96 -0.38
C ASN A 102 5.40 -1.07 -1.59
N ASN A 103 5.72 -2.28 -2.00
CA ASN A 103 6.60 -2.52 -3.13
C ASN A 103 5.79 -2.94 -4.34
N PHE A 104 6.14 -2.37 -5.49
CA PHE A 104 5.44 -2.58 -6.74
C PHE A 104 6.40 -3.05 -7.83
N VAL A 105 5.87 -3.84 -8.74
CA VAL A 105 6.53 -4.26 -9.98
C VAL A 105 5.60 -3.98 -11.14
N ILE A 106 6.15 -3.99 -12.35
CA ILE A 106 5.34 -3.93 -13.56
C ILE A 106 5.25 -5.34 -14.12
N GLU A 107 4.04 -5.85 -14.18
CA GLU A 107 3.74 -7.20 -14.61
C GLU A 107 2.74 -7.12 -15.76
N ALA A 108 3.14 -7.62 -16.93
CA ALA A 108 2.33 -7.55 -18.15
C ALA A 108 1.80 -6.13 -18.44
N GLY A 109 2.65 -5.12 -18.22
CA GLY A 109 2.29 -3.72 -18.45
C GLY A 109 1.47 -3.06 -17.33
N ASN A 110 1.14 -3.78 -16.26
CA ASN A 110 0.36 -3.25 -15.15
C ASN A 110 1.22 -3.14 -13.89
N VAL A 111 1.01 -2.08 -13.13
CA VAL A 111 1.66 -1.93 -11.83
C VAL A 111 0.95 -2.83 -10.83
N ARG A 112 1.71 -3.72 -10.18
CA ARG A 112 1.18 -4.67 -9.20
C ARG A 112 1.98 -4.58 -7.91
N ILE A 113 1.30 -4.74 -6.78
CA ILE A 113 1.95 -4.78 -5.49
C ILE A 113 2.46 -6.19 -5.21
N VAL A 114 3.70 -6.29 -4.70
CA VAL A 114 4.32 -7.56 -4.36
C VAL A 114 4.65 -7.68 -2.89
N HIS A 115 4.66 -6.57 -2.16
CA HIS A 115 4.99 -6.58 -0.74
C HIS A 115 4.27 -5.43 -0.06
N HIS A 116 3.58 -5.73 1.02
CA HIS A 116 2.99 -4.75 1.92
C HIS A 116 3.38 -5.11 3.34
N GLN A 117 3.89 -4.13 4.07
CA GLN A 117 4.15 -4.27 5.49
C GLN A 117 3.91 -2.94 6.17
N ALA A 118 3.21 -2.97 7.30
CA ALA A 118 2.99 -1.79 8.10
C ALA A 118 3.25 -2.11 9.57
N SER A 119 3.75 -1.14 10.30
CA SER A 119 4.05 -1.28 11.71
C SER A 119 3.79 0.03 12.45
N GLN A 120 3.57 -0.06 13.76
CA GLN A 120 3.38 1.11 14.58
C GLN A 120 4.60 2.03 14.51
N CYS A 121 4.34 3.32 14.52
CA CYS A 121 5.40 4.33 14.53
C CYS A 121 4.98 5.53 15.35
N MET A 122 5.96 6.39 15.62
CA MET A 122 5.65 7.71 16.17
C MET A 122 4.88 8.52 15.13
N PRO A 123 4.04 9.48 15.55
CA PRO A 123 3.41 10.39 14.60
C PRO A 123 4.49 11.01 13.71
N PRO A 124 4.17 11.25 12.43
CA PRO A 124 5.12 11.96 11.59
C PRO A 124 5.42 13.33 12.18
N PRO A 125 6.63 13.86 11.96
CA PRO A 125 6.90 15.24 12.34
C PRO A 125 5.83 16.10 11.72
N GLU A 126 5.34 17.10 12.47
CA GLU A 126 4.39 18.04 11.90
C GLU A 126 4.89 18.43 10.51
N PRO A 127 4.04 18.34 9.50
CA PRO A 127 4.47 18.84 8.23
C PRO A 127 4.92 20.25 8.50
N GLU A 128 6.21 20.51 8.39
CA GLU A 128 6.64 21.85 8.11
C GLU A 128 5.61 22.32 7.12
N GLU A 129 4.98 23.46 7.42
CA GLU A 129 4.11 24.05 6.44
C GLU A 129 4.84 23.94 5.12
N CYS A 130 4.59 22.82 4.44
CA CYS A 130 5.03 22.73 3.07
C CYS A 130 4.48 23.98 2.45
N PRO A 131 5.33 24.93 2.09
CA PRO A 131 4.84 26.01 1.27
C PRO A 131 4.02 25.32 0.19
N PRO A 132 2.80 25.80 -0.04
CA PRO A 132 1.97 25.23 -1.08
C PRO A 132 2.90 25.00 -2.24
N VAL A 133 2.98 23.75 -2.67
CA VAL A 133 3.88 23.38 -3.72
C VAL A 133 3.72 24.43 -4.79
N VAL A 134 4.69 25.29 -4.82
CA VAL A 134 4.72 26.24 -5.91
C VAL A 134 5.13 25.42 -7.10
N GLN A 135 4.16 25.06 -7.81
CA GLN A 135 4.42 24.39 -9.05
C GLN A 135 4.89 25.35 -10.08
#